data_d69db927cd08b30537e6e7a645272d6b
#
_entry.id   d69db927cd08b30537e6e7a645272d6b
#
_cell.length_a   1.000
_cell.length_b   1.000
_cell.length_c   1.000
_cell.angle_alpha   90.00
_cell.angle_beta   90.00
_cell.angle_gamma   90.00
#
_symmetry.space_group_name_H-M   'P 1'
#
loop_
_entity.id
_entity.type
_entity.pdbx_description
1 polymer ?
#
loop_
_entity_poly.entity_id
_entity_poly.type
_entity_poly.pdbx_seq_one_letter_code
_entity_poly.pdbx_strand_id
1 'polypeptide(L)'
;MTKLSVNINKIATLRNSRGGDNPDVVQAAIDVQRFGAEGVTVHPRPDERHVRYSDVRAIKGIITTEFNIEGNPRELKFVQLVLDSVPDQVTLVPDADGQLTSDHGWDTIAHAAYLKEIIGVFKKIGIRVSLFVDPRVDMVEGAKAVGADRVELYTEGYAREYAQDREKAVAPYLLAAEKARELGLGLNAGHDLDLHNLAYLKKNIPWLDEVSIGHALICDAIYLGLENSVQLYKRQLA
;
A
#
# COMPACT_ATOMS: atom_id res chain seq x y z
N MET A 1 -2.22 -0.19 17.60
CA MET A 1 -1.08 -0.99 17.09
C MET A 1 -1.06 -0.85 15.59
N THR A 2 0.09 -0.59 14.97
CA THR A 2 0.21 -0.47 13.51
C THR A 2 -0.02 -1.83 12.85
N LYS A 3 -0.86 -1.86 11.82
CA LYS A 3 -1.17 -3.08 11.07
C LYS A 3 -0.11 -3.37 10.01
N LEU A 4 0.16 -4.64 9.75
CA LEU A 4 0.93 -5.10 8.59
C LEU A 4 -0.04 -5.57 7.50
N SER A 5 -0.08 -4.87 6.37
CA SER A 5 -0.67 -5.35 5.13
C SER A 5 0.43 -5.91 4.23
N VAL A 6 0.32 -7.19 3.87
CA VAL A 6 1.31 -7.84 3.01
C VAL A 6 0.91 -7.63 1.55
N ASN A 7 1.78 -6.93 0.80
CA ASN A 7 1.60 -6.76 -0.64
C ASN A 7 2.18 -7.99 -1.38
N ILE A 8 1.30 -8.80 -1.96
CA ILE A 8 1.65 -10.08 -2.59
C ILE A 8 1.99 -9.99 -4.08
N ASN A 9 2.15 -8.79 -4.63
CA ASN A 9 2.44 -8.60 -6.06
C ASN A 9 3.68 -9.35 -6.53
N LYS A 10 4.75 -9.46 -5.71
CA LYS A 10 5.99 -10.15 -6.10
C LYS A 10 5.83 -11.67 -6.18
N ILE A 11 4.91 -12.25 -5.41
CA ILE A 11 4.51 -13.66 -5.57
C ILE A 11 3.86 -13.87 -6.94
N ALA A 12 2.96 -12.97 -7.33
CA ALA A 12 2.33 -13.01 -8.64
C ALA A 12 3.34 -12.77 -9.79
N THR A 13 4.34 -11.89 -9.59
CA THR A 13 5.44 -11.71 -10.54
C THR A 13 6.21 -13.01 -10.76
N LEU A 14 6.54 -13.72 -9.69
CA LEU A 14 7.24 -15.00 -9.75
C LEU A 14 6.39 -16.05 -10.50
N ARG A 15 5.09 -16.15 -10.22
CA ARG A 15 4.16 -17.01 -10.98
C ARG A 15 4.19 -16.68 -12.47
N ASN A 16 4.06 -15.41 -12.81
CA ASN A 16 3.96 -14.97 -14.20
C ASN A 16 5.25 -15.20 -15.00
N SER A 17 6.42 -15.29 -14.34
CA SER A 17 7.70 -15.53 -15.02
C SER A 17 7.76 -16.86 -15.78
N ARG A 18 6.85 -17.81 -15.46
CA ARG A 18 6.76 -19.11 -16.13
C ARG A 18 5.39 -19.37 -16.80
N GLY A 19 4.43 -18.45 -16.66
CA GLY A 19 3.11 -18.56 -17.28
C GLY A 19 2.19 -19.63 -16.67
N GLY A 20 2.57 -20.23 -15.53
CA GLY A 20 1.76 -21.22 -14.81
C GLY A 20 0.99 -20.62 -13.63
N ASP A 21 0.60 -21.49 -12.67
CA ASP A 21 -0.15 -21.11 -11.47
C ASP A 21 0.68 -21.29 -10.17
N ASN A 22 1.98 -21.54 -10.28
CA ASN A 22 2.89 -21.70 -9.15
C ASN A 22 3.95 -20.58 -9.12
N PRO A 23 4.10 -19.88 -7.98
CA PRO A 23 3.34 -19.99 -6.72
C PRO A 23 1.87 -19.56 -6.87
N ASP A 24 0.96 -20.23 -6.13
CA ASP A 24 -0.46 -19.88 -6.09
C ASP A 24 -0.66 -18.58 -5.29
N VAL A 25 -1.18 -17.54 -5.97
CA VAL A 25 -1.37 -16.20 -5.40
C VAL A 25 -2.53 -16.17 -4.41
N VAL A 26 -3.58 -16.98 -4.63
CA VAL A 26 -4.72 -17.09 -3.72
C VAL A 26 -4.28 -17.82 -2.43
N GLN A 27 -3.53 -18.91 -2.58
CA GLN A 27 -2.96 -19.61 -1.43
C GLN A 27 -2.01 -18.70 -0.64
N ALA A 28 -1.19 -17.89 -1.31
CA ALA A 28 -0.33 -16.92 -0.63
C ALA A 28 -1.13 -15.89 0.17
N ALA A 29 -2.27 -15.41 -0.36
CA ALA A 29 -3.16 -14.52 0.38
C ALA A 29 -3.76 -15.20 1.62
N ILE A 30 -4.12 -16.48 1.56
CA ILE A 30 -4.57 -17.28 2.71
C ILE A 30 -3.45 -17.40 3.74
N ASP A 31 -2.26 -17.75 3.27
CA ASP A 31 -1.11 -18.03 4.14
C ASP A 31 -0.63 -16.79 4.90
N VAL A 32 -0.51 -15.61 4.26
CA VAL A 32 -0.09 -14.40 4.96
C VAL A 32 -1.07 -14.00 6.07
N GLN A 33 -2.37 -14.18 5.85
CA GLN A 33 -3.39 -13.97 6.89
C GLN A 33 -3.23 -14.96 8.05
N ARG A 34 -3.05 -16.25 7.74
CA ARG A 34 -2.79 -17.30 8.73
C ARG A 34 -1.52 -17.03 9.54
N PHE A 35 -0.50 -16.44 8.91
CA PHE A 35 0.75 -16.04 9.56
C PHE A 35 0.64 -14.75 10.35
N GLY A 36 -0.55 -14.14 10.38
CA GLY A 36 -0.90 -13.02 11.26
C GLY A 36 -0.79 -11.65 10.63
N ALA A 37 -0.69 -11.52 9.31
CA ALA A 37 -0.90 -10.24 8.64
C ALA A 37 -2.32 -9.73 8.91
N GLU A 38 -2.46 -8.43 9.16
CA GLU A 38 -3.74 -7.79 9.41
C GLU A 38 -4.39 -7.26 8.11
N GLY A 39 -3.67 -7.33 6.98
CA GLY A 39 -4.19 -6.97 5.67
C GLY A 39 -3.46 -7.68 4.54
N VAL A 40 -4.11 -7.70 3.39
CA VAL A 40 -3.53 -8.14 2.11
C VAL A 40 -3.69 -7.01 1.12
N THR A 41 -2.59 -6.61 0.49
CA THR A 41 -2.56 -5.58 -0.55
C THR A 41 -2.25 -6.19 -1.91
N VAL A 42 -2.97 -5.75 -2.92
CA VAL A 42 -2.75 -6.11 -4.33
C VAL A 42 -2.78 -4.88 -5.23
N HIS A 43 -1.94 -4.87 -6.29
CA HIS A 43 -1.93 -3.81 -7.28
C HIS A 43 -2.08 -4.43 -8.70
N PRO A 44 -3.30 -4.64 -9.16
CA PRO A 44 -3.56 -5.16 -10.50
C PRO A 44 -3.31 -4.05 -11.54
N ARG A 45 -2.13 -4.07 -12.16
CA ARG A 45 -1.79 -3.12 -13.23
C ARG A 45 -2.52 -3.47 -14.52
N PRO A 46 -2.72 -2.51 -15.46
CA PRO A 46 -3.43 -2.75 -16.72
C PRO A 46 -2.86 -3.89 -17.57
N ASP A 47 -1.53 -4.09 -17.52
CA ASP A 47 -0.82 -5.14 -18.24
C ASP A 47 -0.74 -6.49 -17.50
N GLU A 48 -1.33 -6.57 -16.31
CA GLU A 48 -1.37 -7.77 -15.47
C GLU A 48 0.02 -8.43 -15.24
N ARG A 49 1.10 -7.63 -15.26
CA ARG A 49 2.49 -8.11 -15.09
C ARG A 49 2.75 -8.84 -13.78
N HIS A 50 1.90 -8.63 -12.77
CA HIS A 50 1.91 -9.35 -11.50
C HIS A 50 0.51 -9.85 -11.14
N VAL A 51 -0.21 -9.25 -10.19
CA VAL A 51 -1.59 -9.66 -9.86
C VAL A 51 -2.51 -9.39 -11.04
N ARG A 52 -3.28 -10.40 -11.44
CA ARG A 52 -4.27 -10.33 -12.51
C ARG A 52 -5.63 -9.87 -11.96
N TYR A 53 -6.49 -9.33 -12.78
CA TYR A 53 -7.86 -8.98 -12.37
C TYR A 53 -8.64 -10.21 -11.88
N SER A 54 -8.37 -11.40 -12.44
CA SER A 54 -8.95 -12.67 -11.97
C SER A 54 -8.49 -13.05 -10.57
N ASP A 55 -7.21 -12.79 -10.24
CA ASP A 55 -6.68 -13.05 -8.89
C ASP A 55 -7.40 -12.19 -7.84
N VAL A 56 -7.64 -10.90 -8.14
CA VAL A 56 -8.34 -9.98 -7.22
C VAL A 56 -9.72 -10.52 -6.86
N ARG A 57 -10.49 -11.01 -7.86
CA ARG A 57 -11.82 -11.57 -7.64
C ARG A 57 -11.77 -12.85 -6.80
N ALA A 58 -10.78 -13.72 -7.05
CA ALA A 58 -10.59 -14.94 -6.27
C ALA A 58 -10.17 -14.63 -4.81
N ILE A 59 -9.23 -13.71 -4.62
CA ILE A 59 -8.76 -13.28 -3.31
C ILE A 59 -9.90 -12.65 -2.50
N LYS A 60 -10.76 -11.82 -3.11
CA LYS A 60 -11.92 -11.24 -2.41
C LYS A 60 -12.79 -12.30 -1.74
N GLY A 61 -12.94 -13.48 -2.34
CA GLY A 61 -13.74 -14.58 -1.81
C GLY A 61 -13.17 -15.26 -0.57
N ILE A 62 -11.87 -15.06 -0.28
CA ILE A 62 -11.16 -15.77 0.82
C ILE A 62 -10.58 -14.83 1.87
N ILE A 63 -10.68 -13.52 1.69
CA ILE A 63 -10.17 -12.54 2.64
C ILE A 63 -10.98 -12.57 3.93
N THR A 64 -10.29 -12.62 5.05
CA THR A 64 -10.83 -12.55 6.42
C THR A 64 -10.26 -11.39 7.23
N THR A 65 -9.23 -10.75 6.69
CA THR A 65 -8.57 -9.56 7.22
C THR A 65 -8.89 -8.36 6.32
N GLU A 66 -8.15 -7.27 6.41
CA GLU A 66 -8.36 -6.08 5.58
C GLU A 66 -7.88 -6.33 4.14
N PHE A 67 -8.70 -6.02 3.15
CA PHE A 67 -8.34 -6.09 1.74
C PHE A 67 -8.12 -4.70 1.15
N ASN A 68 -6.90 -4.44 0.67
CA ASN A 68 -6.54 -3.20 0.00
C ASN A 68 -6.23 -3.45 -1.48
N ILE A 69 -6.85 -2.69 -2.38
CA ILE A 69 -6.56 -2.72 -3.82
C ILE A 69 -5.92 -1.39 -4.20
N GLU A 70 -4.68 -1.45 -4.72
CA GLU A 70 -3.95 -0.28 -5.23
C GLU A 70 -4.14 -0.14 -6.73
N GLY A 71 -4.16 1.10 -7.23
CA GLY A 71 -4.14 1.35 -8.67
C GLY A 71 -4.46 2.78 -9.07
N ASN A 72 -4.27 3.04 -10.37
CA ASN A 72 -4.56 4.34 -10.95
C ASN A 72 -6.06 4.43 -11.30
N PRO A 73 -6.82 5.34 -10.68
CA PRO A 73 -8.25 5.48 -10.94
C PRO A 73 -8.57 6.07 -12.33
N ARG A 74 -7.57 6.50 -13.10
CA ARG A 74 -7.76 6.89 -14.51
C ARG A 74 -8.02 5.68 -15.41
N GLU A 75 -7.68 4.47 -14.94
CA GLU A 75 -7.93 3.20 -15.60
C GLU A 75 -9.36 2.73 -15.32
N LEU A 76 -10.25 2.80 -16.30
CA LEU A 76 -11.65 2.41 -16.14
C LEU A 76 -11.83 0.96 -15.69
N LYS A 77 -10.95 0.05 -16.17
CA LYS A 77 -10.96 -1.35 -15.75
C LYS A 77 -10.64 -1.49 -14.26
N PHE A 78 -9.70 -0.69 -13.74
CA PHE A 78 -9.39 -0.66 -12.33
C PHE A 78 -10.58 -0.16 -11.50
N VAL A 79 -11.20 0.95 -11.92
CA VAL A 79 -12.38 1.48 -11.23
C VAL A 79 -13.49 0.44 -11.17
N GLN A 80 -13.79 -0.22 -12.30
CA GLN A 80 -14.82 -1.27 -12.35
C GLN A 80 -14.46 -2.45 -11.44
N LEU A 81 -13.19 -2.88 -11.43
CA LEU A 81 -12.72 -3.96 -10.55
C LEU A 81 -12.94 -3.62 -9.07
N VAL A 82 -12.62 -2.40 -8.66
CA VAL A 82 -12.81 -1.92 -7.28
C VAL A 82 -14.29 -1.89 -6.91
N LEU A 83 -15.14 -1.40 -7.82
CA LEU A 83 -16.60 -1.36 -7.61
C LEU A 83 -17.21 -2.77 -7.51
N ASP A 84 -16.75 -3.71 -8.31
CA ASP A 84 -17.22 -5.11 -8.29
C ASP A 84 -16.73 -5.87 -7.04
N SER A 85 -15.50 -5.57 -6.60
CA SER A 85 -14.86 -6.29 -5.48
C SER A 85 -15.22 -5.72 -4.11
N VAL A 86 -15.56 -4.45 -4.03
CA VAL A 86 -15.87 -3.71 -2.78
C VAL A 86 -14.84 -4.07 -1.68
N PRO A 87 -13.54 -3.69 -1.85
CA PRO A 87 -12.53 -3.93 -0.83
C PRO A 87 -12.78 -3.08 0.42
N ASP A 88 -12.09 -3.38 1.52
CA ASP A 88 -12.12 -2.54 2.72
C ASP A 88 -11.46 -1.18 2.45
N GLN A 89 -10.40 -1.17 1.65
CA GLN A 89 -9.66 0.02 1.26
C GLN A 89 -9.29 -0.02 -0.23
N VAL A 90 -9.29 1.14 -0.86
CA VAL A 90 -8.62 1.39 -2.12
C VAL A 90 -7.51 2.42 -1.92
N THR A 91 -6.29 2.12 -2.35
CA THR A 91 -5.18 3.09 -2.38
C THR A 91 -5.00 3.60 -3.80
N LEU A 92 -5.25 4.88 -4.02
CA LEU A 92 -5.14 5.51 -5.33
C LEU A 92 -3.69 5.95 -5.56
N VAL A 93 -3.09 5.45 -6.64
CA VAL A 93 -1.72 5.78 -7.07
C VAL A 93 -1.73 6.44 -8.45
N PRO A 94 -0.82 7.39 -8.76
CA PRO A 94 -0.82 8.11 -10.03
C PRO A 94 -0.06 7.41 -11.15
N ASP A 95 0.27 6.12 -11.00
CA ASP A 95 1.15 5.37 -11.91
C ASP A 95 0.71 5.48 -13.36
N ALA A 96 1.63 5.88 -14.22
CA ALA A 96 1.42 5.90 -15.67
C ALA A 96 1.56 4.51 -16.30
N ASP A 97 1.00 4.34 -17.50
CA ASP A 97 1.19 3.14 -18.31
C ASP A 97 2.68 2.89 -18.58
N GLY A 98 3.10 1.63 -18.43
CA GLY A 98 4.50 1.24 -18.65
C GLY A 98 5.47 1.58 -17.52
N GLN A 99 5.06 2.30 -16.50
CA GLN A 99 5.91 2.63 -15.35
C GLN A 99 6.29 1.36 -14.56
N LEU A 100 7.58 1.15 -14.30
CA LEU A 100 8.09 -0.09 -13.67
C LEU A 100 7.56 -0.27 -12.24
N THR A 101 7.59 0.78 -11.45
CA THR A 101 7.10 0.83 -10.06
C THR A 101 6.55 2.23 -9.78
N SER A 102 5.78 2.39 -8.71
CA SER A 102 5.38 3.72 -8.24
C SER A 102 6.63 4.51 -7.84
N ASP A 103 6.80 5.74 -8.34
CA ASP A 103 7.98 6.59 -8.14
C ASP A 103 7.63 8.00 -7.64
N HIS A 104 6.34 8.31 -7.50
CA HIS A 104 5.84 9.56 -6.94
C HIS A 104 4.40 9.40 -6.45
N GLY A 105 3.97 10.31 -5.55
CA GLY A 105 2.60 10.41 -5.08
C GLY A 105 1.72 11.32 -5.94
N TRP A 106 0.44 11.38 -5.63
CA TRP A 106 -0.49 12.33 -6.25
C TRP A 106 -0.13 13.78 -5.91
N ASP A 107 -0.13 14.65 -6.92
CA ASP A 107 -0.30 16.09 -6.71
C ASP A 107 -1.78 16.35 -6.38
N THR A 108 -2.09 16.38 -5.10
CA THR A 108 -3.46 16.50 -4.59
C THR A 108 -4.06 17.90 -4.83
N ILE A 109 -3.23 18.89 -5.14
CA ILE A 109 -3.65 20.25 -5.45
C ILE A 109 -3.98 20.35 -6.94
N ALA A 110 -3.06 19.96 -7.80
CA ALA A 110 -3.24 20.03 -9.25
C ALA A 110 -4.40 19.14 -9.74
N HIS A 111 -4.63 18.00 -9.08
CA HIS A 111 -5.65 17.03 -9.44
C HIS A 111 -6.89 17.05 -8.53
N ALA A 112 -7.08 18.12 -7.74
CA ALA A 112 -8.12 18.19 -6.70
C ALA A 112 -9.53 17.88 -7.21
N ALA A 113 -9.95 18.46 -8.33
CA ALA A 113 -11.30 18.25 -8.88
C ALA A 113 -11.55 16.78 -9.24
N TYR A 114 -10.60 16.15 -9.94
CA TYR A 114 -10.68 14.75 -10.33
C TYR A 114 -10.67 13.81 -9.12
N LEU A 115 -9.73 14.03 -8.18
CA LEU A 115 -9.61 13.21 -6.99
C LEU A 115 -10.88 13.28 -6.13
N LYS A 116 -11.45 14.46 -5.97
CA LYS A 116 -12.71 14.64 -5.22
C LYS A 116 -13.87 13.86 -5.84
N GLU A 117 -13.96 13.84 -7.16
CA GLU A 117 -15.00 13.11 -7.89
C GLU A 117 -14.85 11.59 -7.66
N ILE A 118 -13.66 11.04 -7.95
CA ILE A 118 -13.43 9.59 -7.88
C ILE A 118 -13.48 9.06 -6.44
N ILE A 119 -12.97 9.81 -5.48
CA ILE A 119 -13.10 9.49 -4.05
C ILE A 119 -14.57 9.40 -3.68
N GLY A 120 -15.38 10.37 -4.14
CA GLY A 120 -16.83 10.34 -3.90
C GLY A 120 -17.53 9.11 -4.46
N VAL A 121 -17.07 8.56 -5.58
CA VAL A 121 -17.61 7.32 -6.15
C VAL A 121 -17.37 6.14 -5.21
N PHE A 122 -16.16 5.93 -4.74
CA PHE A 122 -15.81 4.80 -3.87
C PHE A 122 -16.45 4.92 -2.48
N LYS A 123 -16.47 6.11 -1.90
CA LYS A 123 -17.07 6.36 -0.58
C LYS A 123 -18.58 6.13 -0.54
N LYS A 124 -19.30 6.35 -1.64
CA LYS A 124 -20.75 6.08 -1.73
C LYS A 124 -21.12 4.63 -1.48
N ILE A 125 -20.21 3.71 -1.74
CA ILE A 125 -20.40 2.26 -1.51
C ILE A 125 -19.63 1.75 -0.30
N GLY A 126 -19.13 2.65 0.56
CA GLY A 126 -18.51 2.32 1.83
C GLY A 126 -17.04 1.93 1.78
N ILE A 127 -16.35 2.10 0.64
CA ILE A 127 -14.92 1.83 0.52
C ILE A 127 -14.12 2.97 1.15
N ARG A 128 -13.18 2.65 2.04
CA ARG A 128 -12.19 3.61 2.57
C ARG A 128 -11.19 3.98 1.48
N VAL A 129 -10.93 5.26 1.29
CA VAL A 129 -10.01 5.75 0.25
C VAL A 129 -8.73 6.29 0.87
N SER A 130 -7.59 5.69 0.50
CA SER A 130 -6.24 6.17 0.78
C SER A 130 -5.61 6.80 -0.45
N LEU A 131 -4.93 7.94 -0.31
CA LEU A 131 -4.16 8.56 -1.38
C LEU A 131 -2.67 8.33 -1.15
N PHE A 132 -2.00 7.78 -2.16
CA PHE A 132 -0.54 7.66 -2.20
C PHE A 132 0.06 9.04 -2.48
N VAL A 133 0.87 9.56 -1.56
CA VAL A 133 1.40 10.93 -1.61
C VAL A 133 2.87 10.98 -1.20
N ASP A 134 3.60 11.94 -1.75
CA ASP A 134 4.92 12.28 -1.24
C ASP A 134 4.81 12.86 0.18
N PRO A 135 5.85 12.73 1.04
CA PRO A 135 5.84 13.19 2.43
C PRO A 135 5.96 14.73 2.52
N ARG A 136 4.95 15.42 1.97
CA ARG A 136 4.84 16.88 1.91
C ARG A 136 3.55 17.32 2.59
N VAL A 137 3.65 18.33 3.43
CA VAL A 137 2.53 18.88 4.20
C VAL A 137 1.39 19.35 3.29
N ASP A 138 1.69 20.06 2.21
CA ASP A 138 0.71 20.56 1.24
C ASP A 138 -0.03 19.43 0.50
N MET A 139 0.64 18.31 0.22
CA MET A 139 -0.02 17.12 -0.37
C MET A 139 -0.98 16.45 0.61
N VAL A 140 -0.64 16.42 1.89
CA VAL A 140 -1.51 15.89 2.95
C VAL A 140 -2.73 16.80 3.17
N GLU A 141 -2.54 18.11 3.16
CA GLU A 141 -3.64 19.09 3.24
C GLU A 141 -4.59 18.96 2.05
N GLY A 142 -4.03 18.83 0.85
CA GLY A 142 -4.80 18.57 -0.38
C GLY A 142 -5.58 17.26 -0.32
N ALA A 143 -5.00 16.19 0.21
CA ALA A 143 -5.69 14.91 0.41
C ALA A 143 -6.93 15.04 1.31
N LYS A 144 -6.83 15.81 2.39
CA LYS A 144 -7.97 16.13 3.25
C LYS A 144 -9.05 16.93 2.49
N ALA A 145 -8.62 17.94 1.74
CA ALA A 145 -9.54 18.82 1.00
C ALA A 145 -10.35 18.08 -0.07
N VAL A 146 -9.77 17.04 -0.69
CA VAL A 146 -10.48 16.20 -1.66
C VAL A 146 -11.32 15.09 -1.04
N GLY A 147 -11.26 14.92 0.29
CA GLY A 147 -12.13 14.00 1.04
C GLY A 147 -11.58 12.59 1.22
N ALA A 148 -10.26 12.39 1.10
CA ALA A 148 -9.62 11.12 1.44
C ALA A 148 -9.85 10.76 2.91
N ASP A 149 -9.86 9.47 3.21
CA ASP A 149 -9.95 8.94 4.58
C ASP A 149 -8.55 8.74 5.18
N ARG A 150 -7.58 8.38 4.33
CA ARG A 150 -6.18 8.14 4.68
C ARG A 150 -5.24 8.76 3.65
N VAL A 151 -4.00 8.91 4.05
CA VAL A 151 -2.86 9.07 3.15
C VAL A 151 -1.90 7.92 3.34
N GLU A 152 -1.26 7.49 2.26
CA GLU A 152 -0.13 6.56 2.30
C GLU A 152 1.12 7.29 1.86
N LEU A 153 2.09 7.43 2.76
CA LEU A 153 3.34 8.13 2.48
C LEU A 153 4.28 7.24 1.65
N TYR A 154 4.74 7.75 0.53
CA TYR A 154 5.76 7.12 -0.31
C TYR A 154 7.13 7.15 0.39
N THR A 155 7.68 5.98 0.72
CA THR A 155 8.83 5.86 1.63
C THR A 155 10.17 5.51 0.96
N GLU A 156 10.29 5.58 -0.37
CA GLU A 156 11.56 5.34 -1.07
C GLU A 156 12.66 6.32 -0.63
N GLY A 157 12.34 7.61 -0.56
CA GLY A 157 13.29 8.63 -0.11
C GLY A 157 13.81 8.37 1.31
N TYR A 158 12.93 7.90 2.20
CA TYR A 158 13.32 7.48 3.55
C TYR A 158 14.27 6.28 3.50
N ALA A 159 13.91 5.24 2.77
CA ALA A 159 14.70 4.02 2.67
C ALA A 159 16.10 4.28 2.07
N ARG A 160 16.16 5.09 1.01
CA ARG A 160 17.41 5.45 0.33
C ARG A 160 18.39 6.22 1.23
N GLU A 161 17.87 7.18 2.01
CA GLU A 161 18.71 8.04 2.85
C GLU A 161 18.98 7.44 4.24
N TYR A 162 18.21 6.42 4.65
CA TYR A 162 18.21 5.85 6.00
C TYR A 162 19.60 5.42 6.49
N ALA A 163 20.37 4.74 5.65
CA ALA A 163 21.70 4.24 6.04
C ALA A 163 22.74 5.36 6.21
N GLN A 164 22.52 6.51 5.61
CA GLN A 164 23.43 7.66 5.68
C GLN A 164 23.10 8.56 6.87
N ASP A 165 21.82 8.93 7.03
CA ASP A 165 21.33 9.80 8.10
C ASP A 165 19.83 9.54 8.34
N ARG A 166 19.54 8.62 9.25
CA ARG A 166 18.16 8.23 9.55
C ARG A 166 17.31 9.35 10.18
N GLU A 167 17.94 10.30 10.89
CA GLU A 167 17.22 11.42 11.50
C GLU A 167 16.78 12.41 10.43
N LYS A 168 17.65 12.72 9.49
CA LYS A 168 17.33 13.52 8.31
C LYS A 168 16.31 12.81 7.42
N ALA A 169 16.49 11.51 7.20
CA ALA A 169 15.60 10.71 6.36
C ALA A 169 14.15 10.70 6.88
N VAL A 170 13.94 10.61 8.20
CA VAL A 170 12.58 10.53 8.79
C VAL A 170 11.91 11.90 8.93
N ALA A 171 12.66 12.99 8.96
CA ALA A 171 12.14 14.33 9.29
C ALA A 171 10.96 14.77 8.40
N PRO A 172 10.98 14.68 7.06
CA PRO A 172 9.83 15.06 6.23
C PRO A 172 8.61 14.18 6.48
N TYR A 173 8.82 12.89 6.79
CA TYR A 173 7.75 11.95 7.10
C TYR A 173 7.06 12.27 8.43
N LEU A 174 7.83 12.69 9.42
CA LEU A 174 7.29 13.12 10.71
C LEU A 174 6.39 14.35 10.52
N LEU A 175 6.84 15.36 9.77
CA LEU A 175 6.05 16.57 9.49
C LEU A 175 4.75 16.25 8.76
N ALA A 176 4.81 15.40 7.74
CA ALA A 176 3.62 14.96 6.99
C ALA A 176 2.67 14.14 7.88
N ALA A 177 3.21 13.27 8.73
CA ALA A 177 2.45 12.43 9.65
C ALA A 177 1.75 13.27 10.75
N GLU A 178 2.43 14.26 11.30
CA GLU A 178 1.83 15.22 12.25
C GLU A 178 0.69 15.99 11.62
N LYS A 179 0.85 16.45 10.38
CA LYS A 179 -0.20 17.12 9.63
C LYS A 179 -1.40 16.20 9.36
N ALA A 180 -1.16 14.94 8.97
CA ALA A 180 -2.24 13.98 8.79
C ALA A 180 -3.05 13.78 10.08
N ARG A 181 -2.36 13.65 11.21
CA ARG A 181 -2.97 13.53 12.54
C ARG A 181 -3.78 14.77 12.92
N GLU A 182 -3.23 15.98 12.70
CA GLU A 182 -3.91 17.25 12.95
C GLU A 182 -5.23 17.34 12.18
N LEU A 183 -5.23 16.89 10.92
CA LEU A 183 -6.39 16.92 10.03
C LEU A 183 -7.36 15.74 10.26
N GLY A 184 -7.05 14.80 11.15
CA GLY A 184 -7.86 13.63 11.39
C GLY A 184 -7.90 12.69 10.18
N LEU A 185 -6.82 12.60 9.42
CA LEU A 185 -6.58 11.58 8.39
C LEU A 185 -5.95 10.34 9.04
N GLY A 186 -6.35 9.16 8.60
CA GLY A 186 -5.59 7.95 8.86
C GLY A 186 -4.26 7.98 8.11
N LEU A 187 -3.26 7.30 8.63
CA LEU A 187 -1.89 7.33 8.12
C LEU A 187 -1.38 5.94 7.80
N ASN A 188 -1.09 5.71 6.53
CA ASN A 188 -0.39 4.54 6.03
C ASN A 188 1.01 4.94 5.53
N ALA A 189 1.91 3.96 5.43
CA ALA A 189 3.19 4.11 4.77
C ALA A 189 3.51 2.84 3.97
N GLY A 190 4.12 3.00 2.81
CA GLY A 190 4.44 1.88 1.94
C GLY A 190 5.56 2.19 0.97
N HIS A 191 6.04 1.12 0.31
CA HIS A 191 7.19 1.11 -0.59
C HIS A 191 8.54 1.10 0.16
N ASP A 192 9.47 0.25 -0.23
CA ASP A 192 10.86 0.16 0.26
C ASP A 192 11.10 0.09 1.79
N LEU A 193 10.05 -0.15 2.58
CA LEU A 193 10.21 -0.48 3.99
C LEU A 193 10.71 -1.91 4.16
N ASP A 194 11.70 -2.09 5.05
CA ASP A 194 12.36 -3.36 5.31
C ASP A 194 12.64 -3.61 6.81
N LEU A 195 13.25 -4.74 7.14
CA LEU A 195 13.58 -5.09 8.53
C LEU A 195 14.62 -4.16 9.18
N HIS A 196 15.36 -3.37 8.40
CA HIS A 196 16.37 -2.45 8.94
C HIS A 196 15.80 -1.08 9.27
N ASN A 197 14.82 -0.60 8.48
CA ASN A 197 14.31 0.77 8.57
C ASN A 197 12.92 0.90 9.25
N LEU A 198 12.11 -0.16 9.23
CA LEU A 198 10.71 -0.13 9.67
C LEU A 198 10.54 0.24 11.15
N ALA A 199 11.32 -0.35 12.06
CA ALA A 199 11.21 -0.09 13.50
C ALA A 199 11.51 1.37 13.84
N TYR A 200 12.45 1.99 13.12
CA TYR A 200 12.79 3.39 13.35
C TYR A 200 11.68 4.33 12.86
N LEU A 201 11.08 4.05 11.71
CA LEU A 201 9.91 4.79 11.23
C LEU A 201 8.76 4.70 12.25
N LYS A 202 8.43 3.48 12.68
CA LYS A 202 7.38 3.22 13.67
C LYS A 202 7.63 3.92 15.00
N LYS A 203 8.88 3.92 15.48
CA LYS A 203 9.26 4.61 16.71
C LYS A 203 9.00 6.11 16.64
N ASN A 204 9.29 6.75 15.50
CA ASN A 204 9.11 8.18 15.30
C ASN A 204 7.66 8.56 14.98
N ILE A 205 6.88 7.64 14.39
CA ILE A 205 5.47 7.86 14.06
C ILE A 205 4.63 6.77 14.76
N PRO A 206 4.45 6.84 16.10
CA PRO A 206 3.77 5.78 16.86
C PRO A 206 2.27 5.67 16.56
N TRP A 207 1.66 6.65 15.93
CA TRP A 207 0.25 6.64 15.47
C TRP A 207 0.06 6.17 14.03
N LEU A 208 1.09 5.63 13.39
CA LEU A 208 0.97 5.01 12.07
C LEU A 208 -0.07 3.88 12.12
N ASP A 209 -1.09 3.94 11.26
CA ASP A 209 -2.19 2.97 11.25
C ASP A 209 -1.79 1.66 10.59
N GLU A 210 -1.11 1.74 9.43
CA GLU A 210 -0.80 0.58 8.62
C GLU A 210 0.48 0.78 7.80
N VAL A 211 1.18 -0.32 7.55
CA VAL A 211 2.24 -0.38 6.53
C VAL A 211 1.89 -1.42 5.47
N SER A 212 2.09 -1.06 4.19
CA SER A 212 1.95 -1.96 3.04
C SER A 212 3.34 -2.35 2.55
N ILE A 213 3.76 -3.60 2.79
CA ILE A 213 5.11 -4.06 2.48
C ILE A 213 5.06 -5.25 1.53
N GLY A 214 5.73 -5.13 0.38
CA GLY A 214 5.78 -6.17 -0.65
C GLY A 214 7.20 -6.63 -0.95
N HIS A 215 7.95 -5.84 -1.71
CA HIS A 215 9.21 -6.28 -2.30
C HIS A 215 10.20 -6.83 -1.26
N ALA A 216 10.50 -6.06 -0.22
CA ALA A 216 11.45 -6.45 0.81
C ALA A 216 11.01 -7.71 1.56
N LEU A 217 9.74 -7.77 1.99
CA LEU A 217 9.19 -8.92 2.72
C LEU A 217 9.27 -10.21 1.88
N ILE A 218 8.95 -10.14 0.58
CA ILE A 218 9.02 -11.32 -0.31
C ILE A 218 10.46 -11.72 -0.59
N CYS A 219 11.39 -10.76 -0.73
CA CYS A 219 12.82 -11.07 -0.82
C CYS A 219 13.33 -11.79 0.44
N ASP A 220 12.97 -11.31 1.63
CA ASP A 220 13.30 -11.98 2.88
C ASP A 220 12.68 -13.38 2.96
N ALA A 221 11.46 -13.54 2.47
CA ALA A 221 10.76 -14.83 2.47
C ALA A 221 11.45 -15.90 1.63
N ILE A 222 12.22 -15.54 0.61
CA ILE A 222 13.04 -16.50 -0.18
C ILE A 222 14.08 -17.20 0.70
N TYR A 223 14.63 -16.51 1.70
CA TYR A 223 15.67 -17.02 2.58
C TYR A 223 15.13 -17.54 3.92
N LEU A 224 14.07 -16.91 4.44
CA LEU A 224 13.57 -17.15 5.80
C LEU A 224 12.27 -17.95 5.83
N GLY A 225 11.59 -18.07 4.69
CA GLY A 225 10.23 -18.58 4.60
C GLY A 225 9.19 -17.48 4.91
N LEU A 226 8.01 -17.58 4.30
CA LEU A 226 6.98 -16.53 4.32
C LEU A 226 6.45 -16.28 5.74
N GLU A 227 6.19 -17.34 6.52
CA GLU A 227 5.71 -17.23 7.90
C GLU A 227 6.69 -16.46 8.77
N ASN A 228 7.97 -16.86 8.76
CA ASN A 228 9.00 -16.20 9.55
C ASN A 228 9.15 -14.72 9.16
N SER A 229 9.09 -14.41 7.87
CA SER A 229 9.16 -13.03 7.39
C SER A 229 7.99 -12.21 7.90
N VAL A 230 6.75 -12.66 7.76
CA VAL A 230 5.57 -11.97 8.31
C VAL A 230 5.73 -11.71 9.81
N GLN A 231 6.17 -12.71 10.58
CA GLN A 231 6.38 -12.56 12.02
C GLN A 231 7.50 -11.58 12.37
N LEU A 232 8.59 -11.54 11.60
CA LEU A 232 9.68 -10.58 11.80
C LEU A 232 9.23 -9.15 11.56
N TYR A 233 8.51 -8.90 10.46
CA TYR A 233 7.96 -7.57 10.16
C TYR A 233 6.95 -7.11 11.23
N LYS A 234 6.10 -8.01 11.71
CA LYS A 234 5.18 -7.69 12.82
C LYS A 234 5.91 -7.29 14.11
N ARG A 235 7.03 -7.95 14.44
CA ARG A 235 7.85 -7.56 15.60
C ARG A 235 8.44 -6.16 15.49
N GLN A 236 8.74 -5.69 14.27
CA GLN A 236 9.20 -4.31 14.07
C GLN A 236 8.11 -3.26 14.33
N LEU A 237 6.84 -3.68 14.31
CA LEU A 237 5.65 -2.83 14.50
C LEU A 237 5.08 -2.87 15.93
N ALA A 238 5.61 -3.73 16.76
CA ALA A 238 5.16 -3.94 18.14
C ALA A 238 5.49 -2.76 19.08
#